data_34410b6f1df498869d2360bdd0df9649
#
_entry.id   34410b6f1df498869d2360bdd0df9649
#
_cell.length_a   1.000
_cell.length_b   1.000
_cell.length_c   1.000
_cell.angle_alpha   90.00
_cell.angle_beta   90.00
_cell.angle_gamma   90.00
#
_symmetry.space_group_name_H-M   'P 1'
#
loop_
_entity.id
_entity.type
_entity.pdbx_description
1 polymer ?
#
loop_
_entity_poly.entity_id
_entity_poly.type
_entity_poly.pdbx_seq_one_letter_code
_entity_poly.pdbx_strand_id
1 'polypeptide(L)'
;MSKSLLIPLALALSLSSCATTPEQCDPRNANAGFLNKLSCTSQGTYAQRVEQKERILLDEQRANQLFREVYAALQEEQQQVGQQRRQQQAQYAALNRSLNALLAEISSKARGNQRIEAEIAQVEQEIARLNQQQNPSVVQRRHELQQLQQRITDLEADLGLR
;
A
#
# COMPACT_ATOMS: atom_id res chain seq x y z
N MET A 1 51.67 -38.07 7.64
CA MET A 1 50.57 -37.98 8.63
C MET A 1 49.68 -36.80 8.31
N SER A 2 48.89 -36.83 7.20
CA SER A 2 48.03 -35.69 6.82
C SER A 2 46.74 -36.07 6.08
N LYS A 3 46.32 -37.36 6.10
CA LYS A 3 45.11 -37.80 5.41
C LYS A 3 43.85 -37.90 6.24
N SER A 4 43.95 -37.78 7.58
CA SER A 4 42.81 -37.98 8.51
C SER A 4 42.00 -36.67 8.81
N LEU A 5 42.47 -35.50 8.38
CA LEU A 5 41.83 -34.23 8.70
C LEU A 5 40.86 -33.72 7.60
N LEU A 6 40.90 -34.32 6.40
CA LEU A 6 40.05 -33.89 5.27
C LEU A 6 38.64 -34.52 5.26
N ILE A 7 38.47 -35.66 5.95
CA ILE A 7 37.19 -36.38 5.99
C ILE A 7 36.12 -35.65 6.82
N PRO A 8 36.41 -35.07 8.02
CA PRO A 8 35.41 -34.34 8.79
C PRO A 8 34.99 -33.01 8.15
N LEU A 9 35.85 -32.39 7.31
CA LEU A 9 35.50 -31.14 6.61
C LEU A 9 34.52 -31.38 5.45
N ALA A 10 34.60 -32.52 4.79
CA ALA A 10 33.67 -32.88 3.71
C ALA A 10 32.26 -33.24 4.22
N LEU A 11 32.15 -33.73 5.45
CA LEU A 11 30.86 -34.08 6.06
C LEU A 11 30.09 -32.86 6.60
N ALA A 12 30.80 -31.75 6.90
CA ALA A 12 30.19 -30.53 7.39
C ALA A 12 29.51 -29.70 6.28
N LEU A 13 29.87 -29.88 5.01
CA LEU A 13 29.31 -29.15 3.87
C LEU A 13 27.99 -29.75 3.31
N SER A 14 27.61 -30.94 3.72
CA SER A 14 26.39 -31.62 3.26
C SER A 14 25.13 -31.30 4.04
N LEU A 15 25.22 -30.45 5.08
CA LEU A 15 24.09 -29.96 5.86
C LEU A 15 23.53 -28.62 5.36
N SER A 16 23.78 -28.25 4.07
CA SER A 16 23.04 -27.18 3.44
C SER A 16 21.58 -27.63 3.31
N SER A 17 20.86 -27.49 4.41
CA SER A 17 19.45 -27.82 4.53
C SER A 17 18.69 -27.10 3.40
N CYS A 18 17.87 -27.82 2.67
CA CYS A 18 16.86 -27.28 1.77
C CYS A 18 15.92 -26.39 2.60
N ALA A 19 16.30 -25.12 2.78
CA ALA A 19 15.41 -24.13 3.37
C ALA A 19 14.28 -23.90 2.35
N THR A 20 13.09 -24.40 2.67
CA THR A 20 11.90 -24.15 1.85
C THR A 20 11.48 -22.70 2.01
N THR A 21 11.31 -21.99 0.86
CA THR A 21 10.83 -20.61 0.89
C THR A 21 9.31 -20.56 1.12
N PRO A 22 8.77 -19.48 1.67
CA PRO A 22 7.32 -19.31 1.84
C PRO A 22 6.52 -19.53 0.56
N GLU A 23 7.07 -19.18 -0.62
CA GLU A 23 6.44 -19.34 -1.93
C GLU A 23 6.34 -20.81 -2.34
N GLN A 24 7.34 -21.64 -2.00
CA GLN A 24 7.34 -23.07 -2.27
C GLN A 24 6.31 -23.82 -1.41
N CYS A 25 5.92 -23.25 -0.28
CA CYS A 25 4.92 -23.78 0.64
C CYS A 25 3.49 -23.32 0.30
N ASP A 26 3.20 -22.95 -0.95
CA ASP A 26 1.84 -22.58 -1.33
C ASP A 26 0.93 -23.82 -1.33
N PRO A 27 -0.16 -23.84 -0.53
CA PRO A 27 -1.11 -24.96 -0.52
C PRO A 27 -1.82 -25.15 -1.87
N ARG A 28 -1.85 -24.12 -2.73
CA ARG A 28 -2.38 -24.18 -4.09
C ARG A 28 -1.42 -24.81 -5.10
N ASN A 29 -0.16 -25.02 -4.71
CA ASN A 29 0.80 -25.68 -5.55
C ASN A 29 0.53 -27.19 -5.58
N ALA A 30 -0.18 -27.63 -6.60
CA ALA A 30 -0.52 -29.05 -6.81
C ALA A 30 0.72 -29.92 -7.06
N ASN A 31 1.83 -29.33 -7.51
CA ASN A 31 3.09 -30.05 -7.81
C ASN A 31 4.01 -30.20 -6.60
N ALA A 32 3.65 -29.63 -5.45
CA ALA A 32 4.44 -29.79 -4.23
C ALA A 32 4.30 -31.22 -3.70
N GLY A 33 5.37 -32.00 -3.79
CA GLY A 33 5.44 -33.36 -3.27
C GLY A 33 5.18 -33.43 -1.77
N PHE A 34 4.78 -34.62 -1.28
CA PHE A 34 4.47 -34.86 0.14
C PHE A 34 5.62 -34.44 1.09
N LEU A 35 6.87 -34.69 0.71
CA LEU A 35 8.03 -34.32 1.51
C LEU A 35 8.20 -32.81 1.64
N ASN A 36 7.91 -32.05 0.59
CA ASN A 36 7.90 -30.58 0.65
C ASN A 36 6.82 -30.05 1.60
N LYS A 37 5.62 -30.62 1.56
CA LYS A 37 4.52 -30.23 2.46
C LYS A 37 4.86 -30.53 3.91
N LEU A 38 5.49 -31.66 4.20
CA LEU A 38 5.95 -32.03 5.53
C LEU A 38 7.03 -31.08 6.03
N SER A 39 8.00 -30.73 5.18
CA SER A 39 9.06 -29.77 5.47
C SER A 39 8.49 -28.37 5.79
N CYS A 40 7.52 -27.92 5.01
CA CYS A 40 6.82 -26.64 5.24
C CYS A 40 6.12 -26.59 6.60
N THR A 41 5.55 -27.70 7.05
CA THR A 41 4.90 -27.81 8.36
C THR A 41 5.93 -27.80 9.49
N SER A 42 6.98 -28.60 9.36
CA SER A 42 8.00 -28.72 10.43
C SER A 42 8.86 -27.47 10.60
N GLN A 43 9.05 -26.68 9.55
CA GLN A 43 9.81 -25.42 9.58
C GLN A 43 8.94 -24.20 9.93
N GLY A 44 7.65 -24.36 10.19
CA GLY A 44 6.73 -23.25 10.50
C GLY A 44 6.46 -22.29 9.33
N THR A 45 6.84 -22.67 8.10
CA THR A 45 6.72 -21.81 6.92
C THR A 45 5.26 -21.47 6.61
N TYR A 46 4.32 -22.36 6.93
CA TYR A 46 2.89 -22.05 6.79
C TYR A 46 2.44 -20.95 7.77
N ALA A 47 2.92 -20.98 9.01
CA ALA A 47 2.60 -19.93 9.99
C ALA A 47 3.16 -18.57 9.55
N GLN A 48 4.37 -18.52 9.03
CA GLN A 48 4.96 -17.30 8.47
C GLN A 48 4.14 -16.75 7.28
N ARG A 49 3.63 -17.62 6.41
CA ARG A 49 2.75 -17.18 5.31
C ARG A 49 1.42 -16.62 5.80
N VAL A 50 0.82 -17.24 6.81
CA VAL A 50 -0.43 -16.73 7.41
C VAL A 50 -0.17 -15.34 7.99
N GLU A 51 0.87 -15.17 8.79
CA GLU A 51 1.26 -13.87 9.36
C GLU A 51 1.52 -12.81 8.27
N GLN A 52 2.22 -13.17 7.21
CA GLN A 52 2.44 -12.27 6.09
C GLN A 52 1.12 -11.85 5.41
N LYS A 53 0.19 -12.79 5.19
CA LYS A 53 -1.12 -12.50 4.61
C LYS A 53 -1.99 -11.65 5.54
N GLU A 54 -1.93 -11.89 6.85
CA GLU A 54 -2.63 -11.06 7.84
C GLU A 54 -2.10 -9.62 7.84
N ARG A 55 -0.79 -9.42 7.76
CA ARG A 55 -0.20 -8.06 7.65
C ARG A 55 -0.66 -7.35 6.38
N ILE A 56 -0.65 -8.03 5.22
CA ILE A 56 -1.15 -7.47 3.96
C ILE A 56 -2.63 -7.07 4.09
N LEU A 57 -3.45 -7.93 4.69
CA LEU A 57 -4.88 -7.65 4.90
C LEU A 57 -5.11 -6.44 5.80
N LEU A 58 -4.36 -6.31 6.90
CA LEU A 58 -4.43 -5.15 7.79
C LEU A 58 -4.02 -3.86 7.07
N ASP A 59 -2.98 -3.92 6.26
CA ASP A 59 -2.53 -2.78 5.46
C ASP A 59 -3.56 -2.37 4.41
N GLU A 60 -4.21 -3.33 3.75
CA GLU A 60 -5.31 -3.07 2.81
C GLU A 60 -6.52 -2.45 3.52
N GLN A 61 -6.89 -2.96 4.68
CA GLN A 61 -7.99 -2.41 5.48
C GLN A 61 -7.71 -0.97 5.89
N ARG A 62 -6.47 -0.66 6.30
CA ARG A 62 -6.06 0.70 6.66
C ARG A 62 -6.10 1.64 5.45
N ALA A 63 -5.59 1.22 4.30
CA ALA A 63 -5.68 2.01 3.08
C ALA A 63 -7.14 2.30 2.70
N ASN A 64 -8.01 1.28 2.71
CA ASN A 64 -9.43 1.43 2.44
C ASN A 64 -10.14 2.39 3.41
N GLN A 65 -9.73 2.40 4.69
CA GLN A 65 -10.25 3.37 5.65
C GLN A 65 -9.85 4.80 5.28
N LEU A 66 -8.56 5.03 4.95
CA LEU A 66 -8.06 6.34 4.56
C LEU A 66 -8.73 6.87 3.27
N PHE A 67 -8.98 6.00 2.29
CA PHE A 67 -9.77 6.38 1.11
C PHE A 67 -11.17 6.85 1.49
N ARG A 68 -11.88 6.14 2.37
CA ARG A 68 -13.21 6.55 2.85
C ARG A 68 -13.18 7.90 3.57
N GLU A 69 -12.16 8.16 4.37
CA GLU A 69 -11.97 9.44 5.07
C GLU A 69 -11.75 10.59 4.07
N VAL A 70 -10.96 10.36 3.01
CA VAL A 70 -10.74 11.33 1.93
C VAL A 70 -12.04 11.59 1.17
N TYR A 71 -12.81 10.55 0.79
CA TYR A 71 -14.07 10.74 0.10
C TYR A 71 -15.08 11.52 0.95
N ALA A 72 -15.18 11.24 2.24
CA ALA A 72 -16.04 11.99 3.15
C ALA A 72 -15.63 13.47 3.22
N ALA A 73 -14.32 13.76 3.35
CA ALA A 73 -13.80 15.12 3.40
C ALA A 73 -14.01 15.87 2.08
N LEU A 74 -13.85 15.20 0.93
CA LEU A 74 -14.13 15.77 -0.40
C LEU A 74 -15.62 16.10 -0.58
N GLN A 75 -16.51 15.21 -0.14
CA GLN A 75 -17.95 15.41 -0.22
C GLN A 75 -18.39 16.58 0.66
N GLU A 76 -17.86 16.68 1.87
CA GLU A 76 -18.13 17.79 2.78
C GLU A 76 -17.68 19.12 2.17
N GLU A 77 -16.46 19.18 1.62
CA GLU A 77 -15.92 20.36 0.96
C GLU A 77 -16.78 20.77 -0.27
N GLN A 78 -17.20 19.80 -1.08
CA GLN A 78 -18.08 20.07 -2.23
C GLN A 78 -19.44 20.66 -1.84
N GLN A 79 -20.01 20.21 -0.71
CA GLN A 79 -21.29 20.73 -0.22
C GLN A 79 -21.16 22.14 0.35
N GLN A 80 -20.01 22.47 0.91
CA GLN A 80 -19.79 23.73 1.63
C GLN A 80 -19.08 24.81 0.78
N VAL A 81 -18.74 24.48 -0.49
CA VAL A 81 -18.20 25.47 -1.44
C VAL A 81 -19.23 26.62 -1.62
N GLY A 82 -18.95 27.76 -1.00
CA GLY A 82 -19.83 28.93 -1.02
C GLY A 82 -20.19 29.47 0.38
N GLN A 83 -19.80 28.78 1.44
CA GLN A 83 -19.96 29.28 2.81
C GLN A 83 -18.81 30.21 3.26
N GLN A 84 -18.96 30.88 4.41
CA GLN A 84 -18.04 31.94 4.85
C GLN A 84 -16.57 31.48 4.99
N ARG A 85 -15.63 32.33 4.56
CA ARG A 85 -14.18 32.06 4.44
C ARG A 85 -13.52 31.34 5.63
N ARG A 86 -13.97 31.56 6.86
CA ARG A 86 -13.36 30.93 8.04
C ARG A 86 -13.67 29.44 8.16
N GLN A 87 -14.87 29.03 7.77
CA GLN A 87 -15.28 27.62 7.76
C GLN A 87 -14.56 26.87 6.64
N GLN A 88 -14.42 27.50 5.46
CA GLN A 88 -13.67 26.93 4.34
C GLN A 88 -12.20 26.63 4.70
N GLN A 89 -11.50 27.53 5.40
CA GLN A 89 -10.12 27.31 5.81
C GLN A 89 -9.94 26.09 6.73
N ALA A 90 -10.85 25.90 7.67
CA ALA A 90 -10.80 24.74 8.58
C ALA A 90 -11.02 23.41 7.84
N GLN A 91 -11.92 23.41 6.86
CA GLN A 91 -12.24 22.24 6.04
C GLN A 91 -11.12 21.88 5.07
N TYR A 92 -10.48 22.89 4.43
CA TYR A 92 -9.27 22.66 3.64
C TYR A 92 -8.15 22.02 4.47
N ALA A 93 -7.98 22.46 5.70
CA ALA A 93 -6.99 21.85 6.58
C ALA A 93 -7.33 20.38 6.91
N ALA A 94 -8.61 20.04 7.02
CA ALA A 94 -9.05 18.66 7.24
C ALA A 94 -8.83 17.80 6.00
N LEU A 95 -9.29 18.26 4.82
CA LEU A 95 -9.08 17.58 3.55
C LEU A 95 -7.59 17.34 3.27
N ASN A 96 -6.74 18.36 3.42
CA ASN A 96 -5.30 18.23 3.22
C ASN A 96 -4.67 17.21 4.18
N ARG A 97 -5.10 17.14 5.43
CA ARG A 97 -4.60 16.14 6.39
C ARG A 97 -4.96 14.73 5.94
N SER A 98 -6.22 14.49 5.53
CA SER A 98 -6.66 13.19 5.05
C SER A 98 -5.93 12.77 3.77
N LEU A 99 -5.75 13.69 2.82
CA LEU A 99 -4.99 13.44 1.58
C LEU A 99 -3.52 13.10 1.87
N ASN A 100 -2.85 13.90 2.71
CA ASN A 100 -1.46 13.64 3.06
C ASN A 100 -1.28 12.30 3.80
N ALA A 101 -2.21 11.93 4.68
CA ALA A 101 -2.19 10.63 5.35
C ALA A 101 -2.36 9.48 4.36
N LEU A 102 -3.30 9.60 3.41
CA LEU A 102 -3.49 8.63 2.34
C LEU A 102 -2.23 8.49 1.47
N LEU A 103 -1.69 9.60 0.98
CA LEU A 103 -0.49 9.59 0.13
C LEU A 103 0.72 8.99 0.83
N ALA A 104 0.93 9.28 2.11
CA ALA A 104 2.01 8.68 2.91
C ALA A 104 1.85 7.16 3.02
N GLU A 105 0.64 6.66 3.24
CA GLU A 105 0.36 5.22 3.33
C GLU A 105 0.59 4.51 1.99
N ILE A 106 0.03 5.05 0.90
CA ILE A 106 0.14 4.41 -0.42
C ILE A 106 1.52 4.54 -1.05
N SER A 107 2.28 5.62 -0.79
CA SER A 107 3.64 5.80 -1.31
C SER A 107 4.58 4.67 -0.89
N SER A 108 4.39 4.14 0.31
CA SER A 108 5.19 3.00 0.78
C SER A 108 4.90 1.71 0.01
N LYS A 109 3.64 1.54 -0.44
CA LYS A 109 3.16 0.37 -1.20
C LYS A 109 3.45 0.49 -2.70
N ALA A 110 3.54 1.72 -3.21
CA ALA A 110 3.80 2.03 -4.61
C ALA A 110 5.26 1.86 -5.04
N ARG A 111 6.18 1.68 -4.08
CA ARG A 111 7.62 1.61 -4.38
C ARG A 111 7.94 0.58 -5.47
N GLY A 112 8.57 1.05 -6.54
CA GLY A 112 8.93 0.24 -7.70
C GLY A 112 7.84 0.11 -8.75
N ASN A 113 6.65 0.70 -8.56
CA ASN A 113 5.63 0.84 -9.58
C ASN A 113 5.61 2.28 -10.11
N GLN A 114 6.39 2.53 -11.16
CA GLN A 114 6.56 3.87 -11.74
C GLN A 114 5.23 4.54 -12.13
N ARG A 115 4.22 3.77 -12.55
CA ARG A 115 2.91 4.31 -12.90
C ARG A 115 2.20 4.90 -11.68
N ILE A 116 2.13 4.14 -10.60
CA ILE A 116 1.48 4.58 -9.37
C ILE A 116 2.26 5.74 -8.73
N GLU A 117 3.59 5.68 -8.73
CA GLU A 117 4.43 6.79 -8.25
C GLU A 117 4.19 8.08 -9.04
N ALA A 118 4.02 8.00 -10.36
CA ALA A 118 3.68 9.15 -11.20
C ALA A 118 2.29 9.72 -10.91
N GLU A 119 1.29 8.87 -10.65
CA GLU A 119 -0.06 9.30 -10.28
C GLU A 119 -0.11 9.96 -8.90
N ILE A 120 0.62 9.42 -7.92
CA ILE A 120 0.79 10.05 -6.61
C ILE A 120 1.37 11.46 -6.77
N ALA A 121 2.43 11.62 -7.56
CA ALA A 121 3.05 12.92 -7.81
C ALA A 121 2.08 13.92 -8.47
N GLN A 122 1.19 13.45 -9.36
CA GLN A 122 0.15 14.30 -9.95
C GLN A 122 -0.88 14.75 -8.92
N VAL A 123 -1.33 13.86 -8.02
CA VAL A 123 -2.25 14.21 -6.93
C VAL A 123 -1.61 15.23 -5.99
N GLU A 124 -0.34 15.05 -5.62
CA GLU A 124 0.40 16.01 -4.79
C GLU A 124 0.50 17.40 -5.45
N GLN A 125 0.78 17.46 -6.75
CA GLN A 125 0.80 18.72 -7.50
C GLN A 125 -0.57 19.40 -7.54
N GLU A 126 -1.65 18.63 -7.70
CA GLU A 126 -3.01 19.16 -7.69
C GLU A 126 -3.40 19.74 -6.33
N ILE A 127 -3.07 19.03 -5.24
CA ILE A 127 -3.24 19.52 -3.86
C ILE A 127 -2.46 20.82 -3.65
N ALA A 128 -1.20 20.87 -4.09
CA ALA A 128 -0.37 22.07 -3.96
C ALA A 128 -0.97 23.25 -4.74
N ARG A 129 -1.50 23.02 -5.96
CA ARG A 129 -2.19 24.04 -6.76
C ARG A 129 -3.45 24.55 -6.08
N LEU A 130 -4.29 23.65 -5.55
CA LEU A 130 -5.50 23.98 -4.80
C LEU A 130 -5.20 24.88 -3.60
N ASN A 131 -4.10 24.58 -2.88
CA ASN A 131 -3.68 25.34 -1.71
C ASN A 131 -3.12 26.74 -2.04
N GLN A 132 -2.57 26.94 -3.23
CA GLN A 132 -2.02 28.24 -3.66
C GLN A 132 -3.10 29.21 -4.13
N GLN A 133 -4.27 28.73 -4.50
CA GLN A 133 -5.36 29.58 -4.99
C GLN A 133 -6.04 30.34 -3.86
N GLN A 134 -5.85 31.64 -3.82
CA GLN A 134 -6.38 32.49 -2.74
C GLN A 134 -7.88 32.79 -2.84
N ASN A 135 -8.47 32.85 -4.05
CA ASN A 135 -9.88 33.21 -4.25
C ASN A 135 -10.47 32.59 -5.53
N PRO A 136 -10.56 31.26 -5.67
CA PRO A 136 -11.20 30.67 -6.83
C PRO A 136 -12.71 30.93 -6.81
N SER A 137 -13.34 31.00 -7.99
CA SER A 137 -14.80 31.03 -8.06
C SER A 137 -15.39 29.72 -7.52
N VAL A 138 -16.62 29.76 -6.99
CA VAL A 138 -17.32 28.56 -6.50
C VAL A 138 -17.38 27.45 -7.56
N VAL A 139 -17.65 27.84 -8.82
CA VAL A 139 -17.73 26.90 -9.95
C VAL A 139 -16.37 26.26 -10.23
N GLN A 140 -15.33 27.09 -10.28
CA GLN A 140 -13.95 26.61 -10.51
C GLN A 140 -13.51 25.66 -9.40
N ARG A 141 -13.73 26.02 -8.14
CA ARG A 141 -13.36 25.18 -7.00
C ARG A 141 -14.09 23.83 -7.01
N ARG A 142 -15.38 23.83 -7.31
CA ARG A 142 -16.16 22.59 -7.41
C ARG A 142 -15.61 21.69 -8.53
N HIS A 143 -15.26 22.26 -9.66
CA HIS A 143 -14.68 21.51 -10.77
C HIS A 143 -13.32 20.87 -10.39
N GLU A 144 -12.45 21.62 -9.73
CA GLU A 144 -11.14 21.12 -9.26
C GLU A 144 -11.27 20.00 -8.23
N LEU A 145 -12.21 20.13 -7.29
CA LEU A 145 -12.50 19.06 -6.32
C LEU A 145 -13.04 17.79 -6.99
N GLN A 146 -13.85 17.92 -8.04
CA GLN A 146 -14.31 16.78 -8.83
C GLN A 146 -13.15 16.10 -9.58
N GLN A 147 -12.22 16.87 -10.14
CA GLN A 147 -11.02 16.31 -10.79
C GLN A 147 -10.15 15.57 -9.78
N LEU A 148 -9.92 16.15 -8.61
CA LEU A 148 -9.17 15.51 -7.54
C LEU A 148 -9.85 14.20 -7.09
N GLN A 149 -11.16 14.22 -6.93
CA GLN A 149 -11.93 13.02 -6.59
C GLN A 149 -11.75 11.90 -7.63
N GLN A 150 -11.80 12.25 -8.92
CA GLN A 150 -11.60 11.28 -10.00
C GLN A 150 -10.20 10.66 -9.93
N ARG A 151 -9.15 11.46 -9.76
CA ARG A 151 -7.77 10.96 -9.63
C ARG A 151 -7.58 10.04 -8.43
N ILE A 152 -8.20 10.35 -7.28
CA ILE A 152 -8.18 9.48 -6.11
C ILE A 152 -8.88 8.15 -6.40
N THR A 153 -9.97 8.18 -7.15
CA THR A 153 -10.69 6.96 -7.57
C THR A 153 -9.85 6.10 -8.51
N ASP A 154 -9.15 6.72 -9.46
CA ASP A 154 -8.27 6.01 -10.39
C ASP A 154 -7.09 5.38 -9.63
N LEU A 155 -6.49 6.11 -8.70
CA LEU A 155 -5.39 5.62 -7.86
C LEU A 155 -5.83 4.46 -6.95
N GLU A 156 -7.04 4.50 -6.38
CA GLU A 156 -7.62 3.41 -5.60
C GLU A 156 -7.80 2.14 -6.46
N ALA A 157 -8.29 2.31 -7.70
CA ALA A 157 -8.46 1.21 -8.65
C ALA A 157 -7.11 0.58 -9.06
N ASP A 158 -6.09 1.40 -9.32
CA ASP A 158 -4.76 0.95 -9.69
C ASP A 158 -4.02 0.21 -8.57
N LEU A 159 -4.34 0.52 -7.32
CA LEU A 159 -3.86 -0.21 -6.16
C LEU A 159 -4.62 -1.53 -5.91
N GLY A 160 -5.69 -1.81 -6.67
CA GLY A 160 -6.51 -3.02 -6.50
C GLY A 160 -7.29 -3.08 -5.19
N LEU A 161 -7.60 -1.93 -4.59
CA LEU A 161 -8.28 -1.82 -3.29
C LEU A 161 -9.82 -1.75 -3.41
N ARG A 162 -10.35 -1.86 -4.63
CA ARG A 162 -11.77 -1.75 -4.95
C ARG A 162 -12.37 -3.10 -5.34
#